data_4c9428492ff6d88077b137e7d97d7fcb
#
_entry.id   4c9428492ff6d88077b137e7d97d7fcb
#
_cell.length_a   1.000
_cell.length_b   1.000
_cell.length_c   1.000
_cell.angle_alpha   90.00
_cell.angle_beta   90.00
_cell.angle_gamma   90.00
#
_symmetry.space_group_name_H-M   'P 1'
#
loop_
_entity.id
_entity.type
_entity.pdbx_description
1 polymer ?
#
loop_
_entity_poly.entity_id
_entity_poly.type
_entity_poly.pdbx_seq_one_letter_code
_entity_poly.pdbx_strand_id
1 'polypeptide(L)'
;MNLANWAEGKPILEQYTRVNKLIQKSVYTAADKAQILDALDKLGLKKKDDAKYAILRQNRGRLIKRPTSGPPVIVANGRANWIGWVELRTEPVDEIATRMTARVIQDVNAEVLAVIEAEDRIGLVRFNDQLLKPLAADYRGIMLIDGNDERGIDVGMLVKPGFQIDSIVSHVDDSDAAGDPIFSRDCPEFMIRDPAGNTFLLMINHLKSKGYGSPAASNARRKAQAQRVRQIYDQRRGEGLNLIAIAGDFNDTPASDPLSPLLANQSDLRDIFDHPSFVGDGRPGTYGNGTASGKFDYILLSPDLFSKVTSGGIFRKGVWGGTNGTLFPHYPEMASATHAASDHAAVWAEVTL
;
A
#
# COMPACT_ATOMS: atom_id res chain seq x y z
N MET A 1 -9.63 3.24 6.51
CA MET A 1 -9.48 4.29 7.56
C MET A 1 -8.63 5.39 6.96
N ASN A 2 -9.18 6.59 6.81
CA ASN A 2 -8.37 7.72 6.37
C ASN A 2 -7.45 8.14 7.51
N LEU A 3 -6.15 7.92 7.36
CA LEU A 3 -5.14 8.32 8.34
C LEU A 3 -4.74 9.80 8.21
N ALA A 4 -5.53 10.61 7.51
CA ALA A 4 -5.31 12.05 7.38
C ALA A 4 -5.19 12.75 8.76
N ASN A 5 -5.77 12.17 9.81
CA ASN A 5 -5.52 12.58 11.18
C ASN A 5 -4.77 11.47 11.95
N TRP A 6 -3.47 11.35 11.69
CA TRP A 6 -2.60 10.37 12.33
C TRP A 6 -2.60 10.46 13.88
N ALA A 7 -2.71 11.66 14.44
CA ALA A 7 -2.78 11.84 15.88
C ALA A 7 -4.00 11.16 16.51
N GLU A 8 -5.12 11.10 15.79
CA GLU A 8 -6.34 10.39 16.20
C GLU A 8 -6.27 8.89 15.81
N GLY A 9 -5.74 8.56 14.64
CA GLY A 9 -5.71 7.20 14.10
C GLY A 9 -4.75 6.26 14.83
N LYS A 10 -3.55 6.73 15.19
CA LYS A 10 -2.53 5.91 15.83
C LYS A 10 -2.99 5.23 17.12
N PRO A 11 -3.60 5.92 18.11
CA PRO A 11 -4.12 5.28 19.32
C PRO A 11 -5.20 4.23 19.02
N ILE A 12 -6.01 4.43 18.00
CA ILE A 12 -7.05 3.48 17.57
C ILE A 12 -6.41 2.19 17.05
N LEU A 13 -5.42 2.30 16.15
CA LEU A 13 -4.70 1.15 15.59
C LEU A 13 -3.95 0.36 16.67
N GLU A 14 -3.33 1.04 17.62
CA GLU A 14 -2.66 0.39 18.76
C GLU A 14 -3.65 -0.45 19.60
N GLN A 15 -4.84 0.09 19.87
CA GLN A 15 -5.85 -0.66 20.63
C GLN A 15 -6.50 -1.76 19.79
N TYR A 16 -6.68 -1.56 18.50
CA TYR A 16 -7.14 -2.58 17.57
C TYR A 16 -6.20 -3.79 17.55
N THR A 17 -4.92 -3.57 17.32
CA THR A 17 -3.88 -4.63 17.35
C THR A 17 -3.85 -5.33 18.69
N ARG A 18 -3.85 -4.57 19.80
CA ARG A 18 -3.84 -5.10 21.15
C ARG A 18 -5.04 -5.99 21.46
N VAL A 19 -6.26 -5.54 21.12
CA VAL A 19 -7.46 -6.33 21.42
C VAL A 19 -7.50 -7.60 20.59
N ASN A 20 -7.20 -7.54 19.29
CA ASN A 20 -7.22 -8.71 18.43
C ASN A 20 -6.19 -9.75 18.87
N LYS A 21 -4.98 -9.35 19.30
CA LYS A 21 -3.99 -10.25 19.89
C LYS A 21 -4.50 -10.92 21.17
N LEU A 22 -5.16 -10.18 22.05
CA LEU A 22 -5.68 -10.72 23.33
C LEU A 22 -6.81 -11.72 23.10
N ILE A 23 -7.74 -11.42 22.20
CA ILE A 23 -8.92 -12.26 21.94
C ILE A 23 -8.60 -13.56 21.18
N GLN A 24 -7.39 -13.71 20.64
CA GLN A 24 -6.93 -14.96 20.03
C GLN A 24 -6.51 -16.01 21.04
N LYS A 25 -6.27 -15.64 22.31
CA LYS A 25 -5.84 -16.58 23.33
C LYS A 25 -6.89 -17.68 23.58
N SER A 26 -6.43 -18.90 23.78
CA SER A 26 -7.29 -20.05 24.09
C SER A 26 -7.98 -19.90 25.46
N VAL A 27 -7.30 -19.25 26.42
CA VAL A 27 -7.82 -18.97 27.76
C VAL A 27 -7.53 -17.52 28.13
N TYR A 28 -8.53 -16.83 28.71
CA TYR A 28 -8.40 -15.45 29.19
C TYR A 28 -8.23 -15.44 30.71
N THR A 29 -7.11 -14.94 31.18
CA THR A 29 -6.89 -14.64 32.58
C THR A 29 -7.72 -13.43 33.04
N ALA A 30 -7.81 -13.19 34.35
CA ALA A 30 -8.45 -11.96 34.83
C ALA A 30 -7.77 -10.69 34.29
N ALA A 31 -6.43 -10.71 34.18
CA ALA A 31 -5.68 -9.62 33.58
C ALA A 31 -5.99 -9.44 32.08
N ASP A 32 -6.11 -10.52 31.31
CA ASP A 32 -6.50 -10.45 29.89
C ASP A 32 -7.90 -9.84 29.75
N LYS A 33 -8.86 -10.28 30.54
CA LYS A 33 -10.24 -9.73 30.54
C LYS A 33 -10.27 -8.23 30.82
N ALA A 34 -9.47 -7.77 31.79
CA ALA A 34 -9.35 -6.35 32.10
C ALA A 34 -8.72 -5.57 30.94
N GLN A 35 -7.68 -6.10 30.31
CA GLN A 35 -7.04 -5.48 29.14
C GLN A 35 -7.94 -5.47 27.91
N ILE A 36 -8.70 -6.54 27.65
CA ILE A 36 -9.69 -6.59 26.57
C ILE A 36 -10.74 -5.49 26.80
N LEU A 37 -11.26 -5.38 28.01
CA LEU A 37 -12.28 -4.39 28.34
C LEU A 37 -11.76 -2.95 28.20
N ASP A 38 -10.52 -2.68 28.63
CA ASP A 38 -9.84 -1.39 28.44
C ASP A 38 -9.67 -1.04 26.95
N ALA A 39 -9.20 -1.99 26.15
CA ALA A 39 -9.03 -1.76 24.71
C ALA A 39 -10.37 -1.55 24.01
N LEU A 40 -11.42 -2.31 24.35
CA LEU A 40 -12.78 -2.09 23.83
C LEU A 40 -13.34 -0.72 24.25
N ASP A 41 -13.02 -0.23 25.44
CA ASP A 41 -13.43 1.11 25.89
C ASP A 41 -12.80 2.21 25.03
N LYS A 42 -11.49 2.12 24.81
CA LYS A 42 -10.73 3.07 23.96
C LYS A 42 -11.17 3.04 22.49
N LEU A 43 -11.65 1.91 22.00
CA LEU A 43 -12.24 1.77 20.67
C LEU A 43 -13.73 2.20 20.62
N GLY A 44 -14.33 2.61 21.74
CA GLY A 44 -15.75 2.97 21.80
C GLY A 44 -16.71 1.77 21.80
N LEU A 45 -16.18 0.55 21.92
CA LEU A 45 -16.94 -0.72 21.82
C LEU A 45 -17.44 -1.25 23.18
N LYS A 46 -17.14 -0.59 24.27
CA LYS A 46 -17.54 -1.04 25.62
C LYS A 46 -19.06 -1.07 25.80
N LYS A 47 -19.76 -0.07 25.26
CA LYS A 47 -21.23 0.08 25.43
C LYS A 47 -22.04 -0.45 24.27
N LYS A 48 -21.46 -0.64 23.09
CA LYS A 48 -22.11 -1.08 21.85
C LYS A 48 -21.13 -1.87 20.98
N ASP A 49 -21.63 -2.62 20.01
CA ASP A 49 -20.78 -3.40 19.09
C ASP A 49 -20.35 -2.59 17.85
N ASP A 50 -20.93 -1.42 17.61
CA ASP A 50 -20.61 -0.54 16.48
C ASP A 50 -20.19 0.84 17.02
N ALA A 51 -18.96 1.25 16.73
CA ALA A 51 -18.38 2.52 17.15
C ALA A 51 -17.86 3.31 15.93
N LYS A 52 -17.32 4.52 16.16
CA LYS A 52 -16.84 5.41 15.09
C LYS A 52 -15.76 4.75 14.23
N TYR A 53 -14.82 4.00 14.82
CA TYR A 53 -13.64 3.45 14.14
C TYR A 53 -13.58 1.93 14.11
N ALA A 54 -14.42 1.24 14.87
CA ALA A 54 -14.32 -0.21 15.00
C ALA A 54 -15.70 -0.84 15.20
N ILE A 55 -15.81 -2.11 14.81
CA ILE A 55 -16.99 -2.95 14.99
C ILE A 55 -16.55 -4.24 15.69
N LEU A 56 -17.25 -4.63 16.76
CA LEU A 56 -17.08 -5.93 17.38
C LEU A 56 -17.99 -6.95 16.69
N ARG A 57 -17.40 -7.85 15.91
CA ARG A 57 -18.13 -8.96 15.27
C ARG A 57 -18.20 -10.14 16.24
N GLN A 58 -19.39 -10.62 16.53
CA GLN A 58 -19.64 -11.75 17.41
C GLN A 58 -20.46 -12.81 16.64
N ASN A 59 -19.76 -13.75 15.99
CA ASN A 59 -20.40 -14.75 15.13
C ASN A 59 -21.00 -15.92 15.92
N ARG A 60 -20.35 -16.30 17.01
CA ARG A 60 -20.80 -17.37 17.88
C ARG A 60 -20.42 -17.07 19.33
N GLY A 61 -21.34 -17.22 20.27
CA GLY A 61 -21.13 -16.86 21.66
C GLY A 61 -21.03 -15.35 21.87
N ARG A 62 -20.61 -14.94 23.06
CA ARG A 62 -20.42 -13.52 23.41
C ARG A 62 -19.10 -13.30 24.11
N LEU A 63 -18.37 -12.27 23.68
CA LEU A 63 -17.17 -11.78 24.36
C LEU A 63 -17.55 -10.94 25.58
N ILE A 64 -18.47 -9.99 25.40
CA ILE A 64 -18.83 -8.99 26.38
C ILE A 64 -20.34 -9.04 26.68
N LYS A 65 -20.68 -8.93 27.95
CA LYS A 65 -22.06 -8.72 28.42
C LYS A 65 -22.20 -7.29 28.94
N ARG A 66 -23.28 -6.64 28.54
CA ARG A 66 -23.64 -5.26 28.93
C ARG A 66 -24.96 -5.30 29.68
N PRO A 67 -24.91 -5.48 30.98
CA PRO A 67 -26.15 -5.55 31.79
C PRO A 67 -26.88 -4.19 31.79
N THR A 68 -28.18 -4.21 32.02
CA THR A 68 -29.01 -3.00 32.14
C THR A 68 -28.61 -2.16 33.36
N SER A 69 -28.14 -2.84 34.42
CA SER A 69 -27.58 -2.21 35.62
C SER A 69 -26.22 -2.83 35.90
N GLY A 70 -25.20 -2.00 36.13
CA GLY A 70 -23.83 -2.42 36.41
C GLY A 70 -22.87 -2.28 35.21
N PRO A 71 -21.56 -2.48 35.41
CA PRO A 71 -20.57 -2.30 34.39
C PRO A 71 -20.58 -3.45 33.36
N PRO A 72 -20.19 -3.19 32.12
CA PRO A 72 -19.91 -4.23 31.14
C PRO A 72 -18.77 -5.16 31.59
N VAL A 73 -18.91 -6.46 31.32
CA VAL A 73 -17.95 -7.47 31.71
C VAL A 73 -17.62 -8.42 30.57
N ILE A 74 -16.37 -8.86 30.49
CA ILE A 74 -15.92 -9.92 29.56
C ILE A 74 -16.40 -11.27 30.11
N VAL A 75 -17.35 -11.90 29.42
CA VAL A 75 -17.97 -13.17 29.84
C VAL A 75 -17.29 -14.40 29.20
N ALA A 76 -16.64 -14.24 28.06
CA ALA A 76 -15.87 -15.33 27.45
C ALA A 76 -14.66 -15.69 28.33
N ASN A 77 -14.34 -16.99 28.39
CA ASN A 77 -13.15 -17.48 29.09
C ASN A 77 -12.00 -17.84 28.15
N GLY A 78 -12.17 -17.62 26.86
CA GLY A 78 -11.19 -17.87 25.82
C GLY A 78 -11.85 -18.09 24.46
N ARG A 79 -11.02 -18.36 23.47
CA ARG A 79 -11.48 -18.53 22.08
C ARG A 79 -12.49 -19.67 21.88
N ALA A 80 -12.50 -20.67 22.74
CA ALA A 80 -13.46 -21.78 22.69
C ALA A 80 -14.89 -21.35 23.04
N ASN A 81 -15.10 -20.29 23.86
CA ASN A 81 -16.41 -19.85 24.30
C ASN A 81 -17.11 -18.92 23.32
N TRP A 82 -16.37 -18.29 22.41
CA TRP A 82 -16.93 -17.40 21.43
C TRP A 82 -16.05 -17.34 20.16
N ILE A 83 -16.65 -16.95 19.05
CA ILE A 83 -15.96 -16.68 17.78
C ILE A 83 -16.35 -15.29 17.32
N GLY A 84 -15.36 -14.47 17.08
CA GLY A 84 -15.52 -13.11 16.62
C GLY A 84 -14.18 -12.38 16.56
N TRP A 85 -14.20 -11.13 16.14
CA TRP A 85 -13.04 -10.25 16.03
C TRP A 85 -13.45 -8.79 16.17
N VAL A 86 -12.50 -7.92 16.38
CA VAL A 86 -12.70 -6.49 16.21
C VAL A 86 -12.29 -6.14 14.78
N GLU A 87 -13.17 -5.51 14.04
CA GLU A 87 -12.98 -5.04 12.69
C GLU A 87 -12.81 -3.52 12.70
N LEU A 88 -11.87 -3.00 11.93
CA LEU A 88 -11.80 -1.55 11.70
C LEU A 88 -12.95 -1.13 10.79
N ARG A 89 -13.62 -0.06 11.19
CA ARG A 89 -14.64 0.53 10.33
C ARG A 89 -13.96 1.24 9.17
N THR A 90 -14.35 0.90 7.96
CA THR A 90 -13.96 1.67 6.77
C THR A 90 -14.62 3.04 6.85
N GLU A 91 -13.88 4.09 6.56
CA GLU A 91 -14.45 5.42 6.40
C GLU A 91 -15.39 5.44 5.19
N PRO A 92 -16.39 6.32 5.18
CA PRO A 92 -17.14 6.56 3.96
C PRO A 92 -16.17 6.92 2.84
N VAL A 93 -16.25 6.19 1.74
CA VAL A 93 -15.45 6.47 0.55
C VAL A 93 -15.84 7.85 0.04
N ASP A 94 -14.87 8.75 -0.15
CA ASP A 94 -15.11 10.00 -0.85
C ASP A 94 -15.28 9.68 -2.33
N GLU A 95 -16.52 9.79 -2.82
CA GLU A 95 -16.87 9.47 -4.21
C GLU A 95 -16.15 10.38 -5.22
N ILE A 96 -15.81 11.61 -4.83
CA ILE A 96 -15.05 12.53 -5.68
C ILE A 96 -13.61 12.05 -5.76
N ALA A 97 -12.95 11.78 -4.64
CA ALA A 97 -11.59 11.26 -4.61
C ALA A 97 -11.47 9.96 -5.43
N THR A 98 -12.41 9.04 -5.26
CA THR A 98 -12.44 7.77 -6.00
C THR A 98 -12.58 8.00 -7.51
N ARG A 99 -13.44 8.94 -7.94
CA ARG A 99 -13.54 9.32 -9.36
C ARG A 99 -12.28 10.01 -9.87
N MET A 100 -11.63 10.84 -9.05
CA MET A 100 -10.36 11.48 -9.44
C MET A 100 -9.24 10.44 -9.60
N THR A 101 -9.21 9.39 -8.78
CA THR A 101 -8.29 8.26 -8.97
C THR A 101 -8.53 7.59 -10.33
N ALA A 102 -9.78 7.33 -10.70
CA ALA A 102 -10.11 6.77 -12.01
C ALA A 102 -9.69 7.70 -13.16
N ARG A 103 -9.83 9.01 -13.01
CA ARG A 103 -9.40 10.00 -14.03
C ARG A 103 -7.88 10.09 -14.15
N VAL A 104 -7.14 9.99 -13.04
CA VAL A 104 -5.67 9.92 -13.10
C VAL A 104 -5.24 8.69 -13.89
N ILE A 105 -5.83 7.53 -13.63
CA ILE A 105 -5.53 6.29 -14.36
C ILE A 105 -5.89 6.43 -15.84
N GLN A 106 -7.03 7.04 -16.17
CA GLN A 106 -7.43 7.31 -17.54
C GLN A 106 -6.46 8.26 -18.26
N ASP A 107 -6.07 9.36 -17.60
CA ASP A 107 -5.22 10.38 -18.22
C ASP A 107 -3.77 9.88 -18.39
N VAL A 108 -3.25 9.09 -17.45
CA VAL A 108 -1.92 8.43 -17.55
C VAL A 108 -1.95 7.31 -18.58
N ASN A 109 -3.04 6.57 -18.65
CA ASN A 109 -3.34 5.56 -19.67
C ASN A 109 -2.28 4.44 -19.81
N ALA A 110 -1.61 4.06 -18.72
CA ALA A 110 -0.60 3.01 -18.73
C ALA A 110 -1.17 1.64 -19.13
N GLU A 111 -0.40 0.83 -19.88
CA GLU A 111 -0.77 -0.55 -20.23
C GLU A 111 -0.59 -1.51 -19.06
N VAL A 112 0.40 -1.24 -18.22
CA VAL A 112 0.72 -1.96 -17.00
C VAL A 112 0.73 -0.97 -15.85
N LEU A 113 -0.14 -1.16 -14.88
CA LEU A 113 -0.34 -0.27 -13.75
C LEU A 113 -0.03 -1.00 -12.44
N ALA A 114 1.00 -0.55 -11.73
CA ALA A 114 1.23 -0.92 -10.33
C ALA A 114 0.32 -0.08 -9.43
N VAL A 115 -0.39 -0.72 -8.52
CA VAL A 115 -1.24 -0.05 -7.53
C VAL A 115 -0.73 -0.32 -6.11
N ILE A 116 -0.76 0.73 -5.29
CA ILE A 116 -0.31 0.73 -3.92
C ILE A 116 -1.49 1.11 -3.02
N GLU A 117 -1.56 0.52 -1.83
CA GLU A 117 -2.62 0.75 -0.84
C GLU A 117 -4.02 0.32 -1.31
N ALA A 118 -4.10 -0.72 -2.12
CA ALA A 118 -5.38 -1.36 -2.43
C ALA A 118 -5.79 -2.33 -1.32
N GLU A 119 -7.08 -2.34 -0.96
CA GLU A 119 -7.59 -3.17 0.15
C GLU A 119 -7.73 -4.65 -0.24
N ASP A 120 -8.27 -4.93 -1.42
CA ASP A 120 -8.45 -6.29 -1.90
C ASP A 120 -8.66 -6.34 -3.43
N ARG A 121 -8.48 -7.53 -4.01
CA ARG A 121 -8.65 -7.74 -5.46
C ARG A 121 -10.10 -7.51 -5.91
N ILE A 122 -11.10 -7.86 -5.09
CA ILE A 122 -12.52 -7.69 -5.45
C ILE A 122 -12.86 -6.20 -5.52
N GLY A 123 -12.31 -5.39 -4.62
CA GLY A 123 -12.40 -3.92 -4.64
C GLY A 123 -11.82 -3.35 -5.92
N LEU A 124 -10.62 -3.81 -6.34
CA LEU A 124 -10.01 -3.38 -7.60
C LEU A 124 -10.85 -3.77 -8.83
N VAL A 125 -11.43 -4.98 -8.86
CA VAL A 125 -12.33 -5.42 -9.94
C VAL A 125 -13.57 -4.53 -10.00
N ARG A 126 -14.18 -4.23 -8.87
CA ARG A 126 -15.35 -3.32 -8.81
C ARG A 126 -14.99 -1.91 -9.25
N PHE A 127 -13.84 -1.39 -8.83
CA PHE A 127 -13.32 -0.09 -9.25
C PHE A 127 -13.13 -0.06 -10.78
N ASN A 128 -12.52 -1.09 -11.34
CA ASN A 128 -12.36 -1.25 -12.78
C ASN A 128 -13.69 -1.25 -13.51
N ASP A 129 -14.64 -2.08 -13.08
CA ASP A 129 -15.91 -2.26 -13.77
C ASP A 129 -16.83 -1.01 -13.65
N GLN A 130 -16.83 -0.36 -12.49
CA GLN A 130 -17.74 0.74 -12.19
C GLN A 130 -17.19 2.11 -12.59
N LEU A 131 -15.87 2.30 -12.59
CA LEU A 131 -15.25 3.61 -12.80
C LEU A 131 -14.35 3.65 -14.03
N LEU A 132 -13.47 2.68 -14.24
CA LEU A 132 -12.54 2.71 -15.39
C LEU A 132 -13.21 2.31 -16.69
N LYS A 133 -14.04 1.28 -16.68
CA LYS A 133 -14.75 0.79 -17.87
C LYS A 133 -15.67 1.86 -18.50
N PRO A 134 -16.47 2.63 -17.74
CA PRO A 134 -17.25 3.75 -18.31
C PRO A 134 -16.38 4.84 -18.93
N LEU A 135 -15.11 4.96 -18.51
CA LEU A 135 -14.14 5.91 -19.05
C LEU A 135 -13.32 5.34 -20.23
N ALA A 136 -13.63 4.12 -20.69
CA ALA A 136 -12.85 3.38 -21.69
C ALA A 136 -11.36 3.21 -21.30
N ALA A 137 -11.10 3.09 -20.01
CA ALA A 137 -9.77 2.94 -19.41
C ALA A 137 -9.62 1.62 -18.61
N ASP A 138 -10.47 0.62 -18.93
CA ASP A 138 -10.53 -0.65 -18.19
C ASP A 138 -9.31 -1.54 -18.46
N TYR A 139 -9.06 -2.39 -17.47
CA TYR A 139 -8.01 -3.40 -17.47
C TYR A 139 -8.61 -4.81 -17.51
N ARG A 140 -7.88 -5.74 -18.14
CA ARG A 140 -8.30 -7.14 -18.26
C ARG A 140 -7.72 -8.05 -17.18
N GLY A 141 -6.44 -7.89 -16.91
CA GLY A 141 -5.76 -8.61 -15.83
C GLY A 141 -5.74 -7.75 -14.57
N ILE A 142 -6.25 -8.27 -13.46
CA ILE A 142 -6.29 -7.55 -12.18
C ILE A 142 -5.84 -8.54 -11.10
N MET A 143 -4.68 -8.25 -10.49
CA MET A 143 -4.09 -9.07 -9.44
C MET A 143 -3.71 -8.21 -8.24
N LEU A 144 -3.86 -8.79 -7.06
CA LEU A 144 -3.42 -8.24 -5.79
C LEU A 144 -3.01 -9.40 -4.92
N ILE A 145 -1.90 -9.25 -4.21
CA ILE A 145 -1.42 -10.23 -3.24
C ILE A 145 -1.68 -9.67 -1.85
N ASP A 146 -2.44 -10.42 -1.06
CA ASP A 146 -2.72 -10.12 0.34
C ASP A 146 -1.43 -10.23 1.15
N GLY A 147 -1.08 -9.18 1.88
CA GLY A 147 0.18 -9.04 2.59
C GLY A 147 0.04 -9.27 4.09
N ASN A 148 1.08 -8.91 4.84
CA ASN A 148 1.16 -9.04 6.30
C ASN A 148 0.73 -7.76 7.05
N ASP A 149 0.19 -6.75 6.35
CA ASP A 149 -0.22 -5.50 6.99
C ASP A 149 -1.63 -5.62 7.57
N GLU A 150 -1.73 -5.58 8.90
CA GLU A 150 -3.02 -5.68 9.61
C GLU A 150 -4.04 -4.58 9.24
N ARG A 151 -3.61 -3.53 8.52
CA ARG A 151 -4.50 -2.48 8.00
C ARG A 151 -5.23 -2.89 6.72
N GLY A 152 -4.83 -4.03 6.11
CA GLY A 152 -5.40 -4.51 4.85
C GLY A 152 -5.12 -3.54 3.70
N ILE A 153 -3.87 -3.09 3.57
CA ILE A 153 -3.40 -2.27 2.44
C ILE A 153 -2.27 -3.02 1.74
N ASP A 154 -2.49 -3.34 0.51
CA ASP A 154 -1.65 -4.25 -0.26
C ASP A 154 -1.17 -3.64 -1.57
N VAL A 155 -0.39 -4.42 -2.31
CA VAL A 155 0.12 -4.05 -3.63
C VAL A 155 -0.50 -4.93 -4.69
N GLY A 156 -0.77 -4.35 -5.84
CA GLY A 156 -1.40 -5.07 -6.94
C GLY A 156 -0.96 -4.56 -8.30
N MET A 157 -1.46 -5.24 -9.32
CA MET A 157 -1.18 -4.90 -10.71
C MET A 157 -2.43 -5.04 -11.57
N LEU A 158 -2.57 -4.09 -12.50
CA LEU A 158 -3.57 -4.14 -13.55
C LEU A 158 -2.88 -4.10 -14.93
N VAL A 159 -3.33 -4.93 -15.86
CA VAL A 159 -2.82 -4.94 -17.24
C VAL A 159 -3.96 -4.79 -18.25
N LYS A 160 -3.74 -4.00 -19.30
CA LYS A 160 -4.70 -3.78 -20.39
C LYS A 160 -4.89 -5.01 -21.26
N PRO A 161 -6.00 -5.04 -22.07
CA PRO A 161 -6.19 -6.06 -23.08
C PRO A 161 -4.97 -6.19 -24.00
N GLY A 162 -4.54 -7.43 -24.28
CA GLY A 162 -3.35 -7.74 -25.07
C GLY A 162 -2.11 -8.05 -24.23
N PHE A 163 -1.99 -7.47 -23.05
CA PHE A 163 -0.95 -7.85 -22.07
C PHE A 163 -1.39 -9.06 -21.23
N GLN A 164 -0.44 -9.90 -20.87
CA GLN A 164 -0.67 -11.10 -20.08
C GLN A 164 0.25 -11.15 -18.88
N ILE A 165 -0.24 -11.69 -17.77
CA ILE A 165 0.56 -12.04 -16.60
C ILE A 165 0.89 -13.51 -16.73
N ASP A 166 2.12 -13.84 -17.09
CA ASP A 166 2.56 -15.22 -17.32
C ASP A 166 2.79 -15.97 -16.00
N SER A 167 3.35 -15.30 -15.01
CA SER A 167 3.57 -15.86 -13.69
C SER A 167 3.59 -14.79 -12.61
N ILE A 168 3.34 -15.24 -11.40
CA ILE A 168 3.41 -14.41 -10.18
C ILE A 168 4.22 -15.21 -9.16
N VAL A 169 5.21 -14.56 -8.53
CA VAL A 169 5.95 -15.10 -7.39
C VAL A 169 5.75 -14.15 -6.22
N SER A 170 5.24 -14.66 -5.11
CA SER A 170 5.05 -13.92 -3.87
C SER A 170 6.24 -14.10 -2.95
N HIS A 171 6.59 -13.06 -2.21
CA HIS A 171 7.60 -13.04 -1.16
C HIS A 171 7.00 -12.70 0.21
N VAL A 172 5.68 -12.84 0.35
CA VAL A 172 4.94 -12.52 1.57
C VAL A 172 5.43 -13.29 2.79
N ASP A 173 5.87 -14.54 2.58
CA ASP A 173 6.38 -15.43 3.63
C ASP A 173 7.90 -15.34 3.84
N ASP A 174 8.61 -14.48 3.09
CA ASP A 174 10.03 -14.27 3.31
C ASP A 174 10.28 -13.74 4.72
N SER A 175 11.13 -14.45 5.48
CA SER A 175 11.42 -14.15 6.87
C SER A 175 12.90 -13.86 7.10
N ASP A 176 13.17 -13.10 8.15
CA ASP A 176 14.53 -12.83 8.60
C ASP A 176 15.08 -14.02 9.44
N ALA A 177 16.30 -13.87 9.94
CA ALA A 177 16.96 -14.90 10.74
C ALA A 177 16.25 -15.22 12.07
N ALA A 178 15.37 -14.34 12.55
CA ALA A 178 14.55 -14.55 13.74
C ALA A 178 13.21 -15.24 13.41
N GLY A 179 12.90 -15.39 12.12
CA GLY A 179 11.63 -15.94 11.64
C GLY A 179 10.50 -14.91 11.52
N ASP A 180 10.80 -13.62 11.66
CA ASP A 180 9.82 -12.56 11.50
C ASP A 180 9.66 -12.21 10.00
N PRO A 181 8.44 -11.97 9.49
CA PRO A 181 8.22 -11.56 8.10
C PRO A 181 8.99 -10.29 7.75
N ILE A 182 9.76 -10.32 6.66
CA ILE A 182 10.51 -9.17 6.15
C ILE A 182 9.54 -8.12 5.61
N PHE A 183 8.61 -8.55 4.76
CA PHE A 183 7.66 -7.66 4.11
C PHE A 183 6.39 -7.47 4.96
N SER A 184 5.94 -6.22 5.10
CA SER A 184 4.63 -5.89 5.66
C SER A 184 3.54 -6.01 4.60
N ARG A 185 3.82 -5.59 3.40
CA ARG A 185 3.10 -5.85 2.15
C ARG A 185 4.04 -6.66 1.29
N ASP A 186 3.51 -7.53 0.47
CA ASP A 186 4.34 -8.38 -0.38
C ASP A 186 5.31 -7.58 -1.27
N CYS A 187 6.32 -8.26 -1.82
CA CYS A 187 7.12 -7.83 -2.96
C CYS A 187 6.85 -8.78 -4.13
N PRO A 188 5.64 -8.76 -4.73
CA PRO A 188 5.32 -9.69 -5.78
C PRO A 188 6.13 -9.43 -7.04
N GLU A 189 6.58 -10.50 -7.66
CA GLU A 189 7.19 -10.52 -8.97
C GLU A 189 6.12 -10.89 -10.00
N PHE A 190 5.89 -10.02 -10.98
CA PHE A 190 4.97 -10.28 -12.09
C PHE A 190 5.76 -10.41 -13.38
N MET A 191 5.77 -11.59 -14.00
CA MET A 191 6.26 -11.75 -15.36
C MET A 191 5.17 -11.32 -16.33
N ILE A 192 5.44 -10.29 -17.10
CA ILE A 192 4.47 -9.65 -18.00
C ILE A 192 4.90 -9.92 -19.44
N ARG A 193 3.94 -10.31 -20.27
CA ARG A 193 4.10 -10.46 -21.72
C ARG A 193 3.32 -9.38 -22.45
N ASP A 194 3.97 -8.68 -23.37
CA ASP A 194 3.35 -7.71 -24.25
C ASP A 194 2.61 -8.38 -25.44
N PRO A 195 1.83 -7.63 -26.22
CA PRO A 195 1.15 -8.17 -27.40
C PRO A 195 2.09 -8.69 -28.51
N ALA A 196 3.35 -8.27 -28.53
CA ALA A 196 4.36 -8.75 -29.46
C ALA A 196 5.06 -10.04 -29.00
N GLY A 197 4.83 -10.48 -27.76
CA GLY A 197 5.41 -11.67 -27.18
C GLY A 197 6.69 -11.40 -26.35
N ASN A 198 7.12 -10.14 -26.23
CA ASN A 198 8.24 -9.80 -25.35
C ASN A 198 7.83 -9.88 -23.90
N THR A 199 8.78 -10.21 -23.03
CA THR A 199 8.53 -10.35 -21.60
C THR A 199 9.44 -9.46 -20.78
N PHE A 200 8.92 -8.92 -19.67
CA PHE A 200 9.70 -8.24 -18.65
C PHE A 200 9.16 -8.57 -17.25
N LEU A 201 10.03 -8.43 -16.25
CA LEU A 201 9.66 -8.64 -14.85
C LEU A 201 9.35 -7.29 -14.20
N LEU A 202 8.19 -7.21 -13.53
CA LEU A 202 7.84 -6.08 -12.67
C LEU A 202 7.74 -6.55 -11.22
N MET A 203 8.55 -5.96 -10.34
CA MET A 203 8.48 -6.14 -8.89
C MET A 203 7.80 -4.91 -8.27
N ILE A 204 6.73 -5.12 -7.51
CA ILE A 204 5.98 -4.02 -6.90
C ILE A 204 6.26 -3.98 -5.40
N ASN A 205 6.50 -2.79 -4.87
CA ASN A 205 6.91 -2.61 -3.48
C ASN A 205 6.16 -1.47 -2.79
N HIS A 206 5.80 -1.70 -1.54
CA HIS A 206 5.39 -0.67 -0.63
C HIS A 206 6.16 -0.85 0.68
N LEU A 207 7.33 -0.21 0.77
CA LEU A 207 8.24 -0.40 1.89
C LEU A 207 7.71 0.25 3.18
N LYS A 208 8.32 -0.10 4.30
CA LYS A 208 7.91 0.38 5.64
C LYS A 208 7.87 1.90 5.72
N SER A 209 6.71 2.45 6.07
CA SER A 209 6.52 3.91 6.22
C SER A 209 7.31 4.49 7.39
N LYS A 210 7.63 5.79 7.30
CA LYS A 210 8.30 6.57 8.37
C LYS A 210 7.37 6.87 9.55
N GLY A 211 6.07 6.93 9.31
CA GLY A 211 5.08 7.41 10.27
C GLY A 211 4.69 6.42 11.37
N TYR A 212 5.14 5.16 11.31
CA TYR A 212 4.69 4.10 12.22
C TYR A 212 5.86 3.40 12.92
N GLY A 213 5.91 3.49 14.24
CA GLY A 213 6.99 2.95 15.07
C GLY A 213 8.08 3.99 15.38
N SER A 214 9.17 3.57 16.03
CA SER A 214 10.33 4.45 16.22
C SER A 214 11.07 4.66 14.90
N PRO A 215 11.68 5.82 14.67
CA PRO A 215 12.46 6.08 13.46
C PRO A 215 13.55 5.02 13.21
N ALA A 216 14.25 4.60 14.27
CA ALA A 216 15.29 3.57 14.17
C ALA A 216 14.73 2.21 13.71
N ALA A 217 13.63 1.73 14.32
CA ALA A 217 13.00 0.48 13.94
C ALA A 217 12.39 0.53 12.53
N SER A 218 11.75 1.65 12.17
CA SER A 218 11.18 1.83 10.83
C SER A 218 12.27 1.86 9.76
N ASN A 219 13.39 2.54 10.01
CA ASN A 219 14.53 2.58 9.10
C ASN A 219 15.20 1.21 8.96
N ALA A 220 15.41 0.49 10.07
CA ALA A 220 16.00 -0.85 10.04
C ALA A 220 15.13 -1.83 9.22
N ARG A 221 13.80 -1.82 9.44
CA ARG A 221 12.88 -2.67 8.68
C ARG A 221 12.85 -2.29 7.19
N ARG A 222 12.77 -1.01 6.86
CA ARG A 222 12.80 -0.55 5.47
C ARG A 222 14.11 -0.94 4.77
N LYS A 223 15.25 -0.85 5.48
CA LYS A 223 16.54 -1.31 4.96
C LYS A 223 16.57 -2.82 4.70
N ALA A 224 16.05 -3.63 5.63
CA ALA A 224 15.93 -5.07 5.44
C ALA A 224 15.06 -5.43 4.23
N GLN A 225 13.94 -4.73 4.06
CA GLN A 225 13.08 -4.88 2.88
C GLN A 225 13.84 -4.53 1.59
N ALA A 226 14.50 -3.38 1.53
CA ALA A 226 15.28 -2.95 0.36
C ALA A 226 16.43 -3.93 0.05
N GLN A 227 17.08 -4.50 1.07
CA GLN A 227 18.09 -5.55 0.91
C GLN A 227 17.50 -6.83 0.29
N ARG A 228 16.30 -7.23 0.75
CA ARG A 228 15.65 -8.41 0.20
C ARG A 228 15.20 -8.20 -1.24
N VAL A 229 14.63 -7.04 -1.57
CA VAL A 229 14.31 -6.66 -2.95
C VAL A 229 15.55 -6.71 -3.84
N ARG A 230 16.69 -6.20 -3.37
CA ARG A 230 17.97 -6.28 -4.09
C ARG A 230 18.43 -7.72 -4.30
N GLN A 231 18.32 -8.59 -3.30
CA GLN A 231 18.68 -10.01 -3.44
C GLN A 231 17.81 -10.72 -4.47
N ILE A 232 16.50 -10.44 -4.50
CA ILE A 232 15.59 -11.00 -5.50
C ILE A 232 16.00 -10.50 -6.90
N TYR A 233 16.24 -9.21 -7.04
CA TYR A 233 16.71 -8.63 -8.30
C TYR A 233 18.01 -9.28 -8.78
N ASP A 234 19.03 -9.39 -7.94
CA ASP A 234 20.33 -10.00 -8.28
C ASP A 234 20.17 -11.47 -8.67
N GLN A 235 19.29 -12.21 -7.98
CA GLN A 235 18.96 -13.58 -8.33
C GLN A 235 18.36 -13.66 -9.74
N ARG A 236 17.36 -12.84 -10.05
CA ARG A 236 16.72 -12.83 -11.38
C ARG A 236 17.69 -12.42 -12.49
N ARG A 237 18.57 -11.45 -12.21
CA ARG A 237 19.66 -11.10 -13.12
C ARG A 237 20.61 -12.30 -13.36
N GLY A 238 20.98 -13.01 -12.31
CA GLY A 238 21.79 -14.23 -12.37
C GLY A 238 21.13 -15.37 -13.16
N GLU A 239 19.80 -15.42 -13.17
CA GLU A 239 19.00 -16.37 -13.97
C GLU A 239 18.86 -15.94 -15.44
N GLY A 240 19.43 -14.79 -15.83
CA GLY A 240 19.43 -14.28 -17.20
C GLY A 240 18.25 -13.35 -17.54
N LEU A 241 17.44 -12.94 -16.56
CA LEU A 241 16.40 -11.94 -16.79
C LEU A 241 17.02 -10.55 -16.87
N ASN A 242 16.95 -9.92 -18.04
CA ASN A 242 17.59 -8.64 -18.32
C ASN A 242 16.63 -7.45 -18.25
N LEU A 243 15.35 -7.67 -18.50
CA LEU A 243 14.34 -6.61 -18.52
C LEU A 243 13.55 -6.65 -17.20
N ILE A 244 14.03 -5.89 -16.20
CA ILE A 244 13.44 -5.86 -14.85
C ILE A 244 13.13 -4.42 -14.46
N ALA A 245 11.91 -4.20 -13.99
CA ALA A 245 11.46 -2.98 -13.33
C ALA A 245 11.12 -3.26 -11.85
N ILE A 246 11.48 -2.33 -10.96
CA ILE A 246 11.08 -2.33 -9.56
C ILE A 246 10.36 -1.02 -9.30
N ALA A 247 9.07 -1.09 -8.97
CA ALA A 247 8.25 0.11 -8.84
C ALA A 247 7.49 0.14 -7.50
N GLY A 248 7.12 1.35 -7.06
CA GLY A 248 6.25 1.55 -5.92
C GLY A 248 6.68 2.66 -4.98
N ASP A 249 6.03 2.69 -3.82
CA ASP A 249 6.33 3.61 -2.72
C ASP A 249 7.43 3.02 -1.82
N PHE A 250 8.63 3.57 -1.88
CA PHE A 250 9.76 3.13 -1.04
C PHE A 250 9.83 3.88 0.29
N ASN A 251 8.92 4.84 0.52
CA ASN A 251 8.77 5.57 1.77
C ASN A 251 10.05 6.25 2.29
N ASP A 252 11.01 6.51 1.41
CA ASP A 252 12.25 7.24 1.75
C ASP A 252 12.86 7.95 0.55
N THR A 253 13.79 8.85 0.82
CA THR A 253 14.48 9.67 -0.18
C THR A 253 15.72 8.95 -0.77
N PRO A 254 16.17 9.33 -1.97
CA PRO A 254 17.25 8.61 -2.68
C PRO A 254 18.56 8.46 -1.90
N ALA A 255 18.93 9.48 -1.11
CA ALA A 255 20.19 9.50 -0.34
C ALA A 255 20.08 8.83 1.03
N SER A 256 18.94 8.22 1.36
CA SER A 256 18.74 7.61 2.68
C SER A 256 19.48 6.28 2.82
N ASP A 257 20.00 6.01 4.03
CA ASP A 257 20.63 4.72 4.33
C ASP A 257 19.70 3.51 4.09
N PRO A 258 18.38 3.56 4.42
CA PRO A 258 17.49 2.44 4.10
C PRO A 258 17.40 2.07 2.63
N LEU A 259 17.50 3.01 1.70
CA LEU A 259 17.43 2.72 0.27
C LEU A 259 18.80 2.46 -0.39
N SER A 260 19.91 2.54 0.37
CA SER A 260 21.25 2.30 -0.15
C SER A 260 21.42 0.95 -0.88
N PRO A 261 20.76 -0.17 -0.50
CA PRO A 261 20.86 -1.43 -1.25
C PRO A 261 20.38 -1.33 -2.70
N LEU A 262 19.42 -0.44 -2.97
CA LEU A 262 18.83 -0.27 -4.30
C LEU A 262 19.45 0.90 -5.09
N LEU A 263 19.89 1.96 -4.40
CA LEU A 263 20.24 3.24 -5.02
C LEU A 263 21.71 3.66 -4.88
N ALA A 264 22.52 2.97 -4.05
CA ALA A 264 23.94 3.30 -3.91
C ALA A 264 24.76 2.87 -5.13
N ASN A 265 26.00 3.38 -5.22
CA ASN A 265 26.92 3.19 -6.35
C ASN A 265 27.21 1.73 -6.75
N GLN A 266 26.92 0.75 -5.89
CA GLN A 266 27.04 -0.67 -6.20
C GLN A 266 25.81 -1.25 -6.90
N SER A 267 24.72 -0.48 -7.00
CA SER A 267 23.53 -0.86 -7.75
C SER A 267 23.68 -0.49 -9.22
N ASP A 268 23.29 -1.40 -10.11
CA ASP A 268 23.15 -1.11 -11.53
C ASP A 268 21.74 -0.60 -11.89
N LEU A 269 20.83 -0.60 -10.91
CA LEU A 269 19.46 -0.04 -11.07
C LEU A 269 19.51 1.47 -11.33
N ARG A 270 18.68 1.93 -12.26
CA ARG A 270 18.56 3.33 -12.67
C ARG A 270 17.17 3.84 -12.40
N ASP A 271 17.05 4.95 -11.68
CA ASP A 271 15.74 5.62 -11.50
C ASP A 271 15.29 6.26 -12.82
N ILE A 272 14.00 6.13 -13.16
CA ILE A 272 13.42 6.78 -14.34
C ILE A 272 13.63 8.31 -14.32
N PHE A 273 13.71 8.92 -13.15
CA PHE A 273 13.99 10.36 -13.01
C PHE A 273 15.36 10.78 -13.55
N ASP A 274 16.31 9.83 -13.66
CA ASP A 274 17.64 10.09 -14.21
C ASP A 274 17.69 9.88 -15.74
N HIS A 275 16.60 9.45 -16.37
CA HIS A 275 16.58 9.22 -17.81
C HIS A 275 16.52 10.54 -18.58
N PRO A 276 17.32 10.72 -19.65
CA PRO A 276 17.31 11.96 -20.46
C PRO A 276 15.96 12.34 -21.05
N SER A 277 15.10 11.34 -21.30
CA SER A 277 13.73 11.55 -21.81
C SER A 277 12.68 11.72 -20.70
N PHE A 278 13.08 11.84 -19.44
CA PHE A 278 12.14 12.08 -18.35
C PHE A 278 11.66 13.54 -18.39
N VAL A 279 10.33 13.70 -18.43
CA VAL A 279 9.68 15.02 -18.43
C VAL A 279 9.16 15.31 -17.02
N GLY A 280 9.95 16.08 -16.27
CA GLY A 280 9.57 16.58 -14.96
C GLY A 280 8.93 17.95 -15.01
N ASP A 281 8.26 18.32 -13.92
CA ASP A 281 7.66 19.65 -13.73
C ASP A 281 8.55 20.59 -12.90
N GLY A 282 9.84 20.28 -12.76
CA GLY A 282 10.80 21.01 -11.93
C GLY A 282 10.74 20.69 -10.44
N ARG A 283 9.90 19.72 -10.03
CA ARG A 283 9.77 19.28 -8.64
C ARG A 283 10.25 17.84 -8.50
N PRO A 284 11.25 17.58 -7.64
CA PRO A 284 11.87 16.24 -7.56
C PRO A 284 11.06 15.22 -6.76
N GLY A 285 10.13 15.67 -5.91
CA GLY A 285 9.35 14.76 -5.04
C GLY A 285 8.08 14.26 -5.70
N THR A 286 7.55 13.16 -5.20
CA THR A 286 6.32 12.52 -5.66
C THR A 286 5.17 12.69 -4.67
N TYR A 287 5.47 12.89 -3.40
CA TYR A 287 4.53 13.02 -2.29
C TYR A 287 4.24 14.49 -1.94
N GLY A 288 2.98 14.78 -1.59
CA GLY A 288 2.52 16.06 -1.07
C GLY A 288 2.85 17.23 -1.99
N ASN A 289 3.72 18.14 -1.54
CA ASN A 289 4.10 19.34 -2.30
C ASN A 289 5.19 19.11 -3.36
N GLY A 290 5.62 17.88 -3.59
CA GLY A 290 6.63 17.54 -4.58
C GLY A 290 8.05 18.01 -4.25
N THR A 291 8.35 18.24 -2.98
CA THR A 291 9.70 18.63 -2.52
C THR A 291 10.66 17.44 -2.54
N ALA A 292 11.98 17.69 -2.55
CA ALA A 292 12.98 16.63 -2.54
C ALA A 292 12.84 15.66 -1.34
N SER A 293 12.39 16.17 -0.18
CA SER A 293 12.10 15.35 0.99
C SER A 293 10.89 14.44 0.86
N GLY A 294 10.08 14.62 -0.19
CA GLY A 294 8.92 13.81 -0.55
C GLY A 294 9.14 12.98 -1.82
N LYS A 295 10.38 12.66 -2.23
CA LYS A 295 10.66 11.69 -3.29
C LYS A 295 10.57 10.29 -2.70
N PHE A 296 9.40 9.66 -2.78
CA PHE A 296 9.10 8.36 -2.18
C PHE A 296 8.76 7.28 -3.20
N ASP A 297 8.23 7.66 -4.35
CA ASP A 297 7.82 6.74 -5.40
C ASP A 297 8.91 6.63 -6.46
N TYR A 298 9.17 5.39 -6.90
CA TYR A 298 10.25 5.04 -7.79
C TYR A 298 9.78 4.10 -8.90
N ILE A 299 10.40 4.22 -10.07
CA ILE A 299 10.50 3.19 -11.08
C ILE A 299 12.00 2.99 -11.33
N LEU A 300 12.55 1.94 -10.72
CA LEU A 300 13.95 1.54 -10.92
C LEU A 300 14.01 0.50 -12.02
N LEU A 301 14.90 0.70 -12.96
CA LEU A 301 15.04 -0.12 -14.15
C LEU A 301 16.42 -0.78 -14.20
N SER A 302 16.48 -2.04 -14.61
CA SER A 302 17.73 -2.68 -14.99
C SER A 302 18.38 -1.94 -16.16
N PRO A 303 19.71 -2.02 -16.37
CA PRO A 303 20.38 -1.29 -17.45
C PRO A 303 19.77 -1.55 -18.83
N ASP A 304 19.43 -2.80 -19.12
CA ASP A 304 18.86 -3.20 -20.40
C ASP A 304 17.46 -2.58 -20.60
N LEU A 305 16.62 -2.56 -19.56
CA LEU A 305 15.29 -1.95 -19.64
C LEU A 305 15.38 -0.41 -19.66
N PHE A 306 16.31 0.18 -18.90
CA PHE A 306 16.55 1.61 -18.90
C PHE A 306 16.96 2.13 -20.30
N SER A 307 17.78 1.36 -21.02
CA SER A 307 18.17 1.72 -22.40
C SER A 307 17.03 1.70 -23.42
N LYS A 308 15.90 1.07 -23.07
CA LYS A 308 14.70 0.95 -23.88
C LYS A 308 13.62 2.00 -23.56
N VAL A 309 13.89 2.87 -22.59
CA VAL A 309 12.98 3.96 -22.24
C VAL A 309 12.94 4.97 -23.37
N THR A 310 11.75 5.31 -23.82
CA THR A 310 11.51 6.33 -24.84
C THR A 310 11.00 7.64 -24.24
N SER A 311 10.26 7.55 -23.13
CA SER A 311 9.72 8.69 -22.40
C SER A 311 9.44 8.29 -20.94
N GLY A 312 9.30 9.28 -20.08
CA GLY A 312 8.89 9.09 -18.70
C GLY A 312 8.47 10.41 -18.07
N GLY A 313 7.76 10.36 -16.98
CA GLY A 313 7.31 11.58 -16.34
C GLY A 313 6.56 11.38 -15.03
N ILE A 314 6.07 12.50 -14.52
CA ILE A 314 5.26 12.57 -13.32
C ILE A 314 3.93 13.26 -13.61
N PHE A 315 2.84 12.68 -13.13
CA PHE A 315 1.49 13.19 -13.32
C PHE A 315 0.87 13.60 -11.98
N ARG A 316 0.61 14.91 -11.80
CA ARG A 316 0.17 15.48 -10.52
C ARG A 316 -1.26 15.96 -10.48
N LYS A 317 -1.99 15.90 -11.57
CA LYS A 317 -3.33 16.51 -11.67
C LYS A 317 -4.35 15.96 -10.66
N GLY A 318 -4.08 14.78 -10.10
CA GLY A 318 -4.85 14.16 -9.03
C GLY A 318 -4.40 14.52 -7.61
N VAL A 319 -3.31 15.29 -7.45
CA VAL A 319 -2.77 15.70 -6.14
C VAL A 319 -3.25 17.11 -5.81
N TRP A 320 -3.64 17.36 -4.54
CA TRP A 320 -4.12 18.69 -4.13
C TRP A 320 -3.03 19.76 -4.18
N GLY A 321 -1.84 19.50 -3.67
CA GLY A 321 -0.68 20.39 -3.70
C GLY A 321 -0.86 21.75 -3.02
N GLY A 322 -0.20 21.92 -1.86
CA GLY A 322 -0.28 23.13 -1.05
C GLY A 322 -1.58 23.26 -0.25
N THR A 323 -1.67 24.28 0.59
CA THR A 323 -2.82 24.50 1.49
C THR A 323 -4.12 24.73 0.72
N ASN A 324 -4.06 25.44 -0.40
CA ASN A 324 -5.23 25.86 -1.17
C ASN A 324 -5.35 25.15 -2.53
N GLY A 325 -4.60 24.08 -2.77
CA GLY A 325 -4.63 23.35 -4.06
C GLY A 325 -4.06 24.12 -5.24
N THR A 326 -3.25 25.15 -5.01
CA THR A 326 -2.77 26.05 -6.09
C THR A 326 -1.37 25.72 -6.58
N LEU A 327 -0.75 24.69 -6.02
CA LEU A 327 0.64 24.34 -6.34
C LEU A 327 0.78 23.59 -7.65
N PHE A 328 -0.23 22.79 -8.00
CA PHE A 328 -0.32 22.05 -9.25
C PHE A 328 -1.64 22.32 -9.97
N PRO A 329 -1.72 22.20 -11.30
CA PRO A 329 -2.99 22.04 -11.96
C PRO A 329 -3.72 20.80 -11.43
N HIS A 330 -4.98 20.92 -11.03
CA HIS A 330 -5.80 19.79 -10.60
C HIS A 330 -7.13 19.72 -11.32
N TYR A 331 -7.88 18.63 -11.14
CA TYR A 331 -9.21 18.50 -11.75
C TYR A 331 -10.17 19.53 -11.14
N PRO A 332 -11.07 20.15 -11.97
CA PRO A 332 -12.00 21.17 -11.48
C PRO A 332 -12.94 20.68 -10.37
N GLU A 333 -13.20 19.38 -10.29
CA GLU A 333 -14.04 18.76 -9.29
C GLU A 333 -13.36 18.66 -7.90
N MET A 334 -12.05 18.86 -7.85
CA MET A 334 -11.29 18.84 -6.59
C MET A 334 -11.40 20.21 -5.90
N ALA A 335 -12.38 20.34 -4.99
CA ALA A 335 -12.61 21.56 -4.24
C ALA A 335 -11.87 21.60 -2.88
N SER A 336 -11.24 20.51 -2.48
CA SER A 336 -10.49 20.37 -1.22
C SER A 336 -9.47 19.23 -1.30
N ALA A 337 -8.57 19.15 -0.35
CA ALA A 337 -7.60 18.07 -0.25
C ALA A 337 -8.26 16.67 -0.09
N THR A 338 -9.47 16.60 0.50
CA THR A 338 -10.20 15.33 0.64
C THR A 338 -10.71 14.79 -0.69
N HIS A 339 -10.82 15.64 -1.72
CA HIS A 339 -11.22 15.23 -3.07
C HIS A 339 -10.03 14.78 -3.94
N ALA A 340 -8.80 14.85 -3.43
CA ALA A 340 -7.62 14.40 -4.18
C ALA A 340 -7.68 12.90 -4.46
N ALA A 341 -7.19 12.50 -5.63
CA ALA A 341 -7.05 11.09 -6.00
C ALA A 341 -6.06 10.37 -5.06
N SER A 342 -4.99 11.06 -4.71
CA SER A 342 -3.94 10.61 -3.81
C SER A 342 -3.13 11.83 -3.33
N ASP A 343 -2.38 11.67 -2.25
CA ASP A 343 -1.30 12.58 -1.85
C ASP A 343 0.04 12.23 -2.52
N HIS A 344 0.08 11.14 -3.31
CA HIS A 344 1.17 10.77 -4.20
C HIS A 344 0.83 11.05 -5.66
N ALA A 345 1.81 11.56 -6.41
CA ALA A 345 1.70 11.73 -7.86
C ALA A 345 2.05 10.44 -8.59
N ALA A 346 1.35 10.15 -9.68
CA ALA A 346 1.68 8.98 -10.49
C ALA A 346 2.99 9.21 -11.27
N VAL A 347 3.90 8.23 -11.20
CA VAL A 347 5.14 8.18 -11.99
C VAL A 347 4.96 7.17 -13.11
N TRP A 348 5.41 7.49 -14.30
CA TRP A 348 5.25 6.62 -15.47
C TRP A 348 6.51 6.57 -16.33
N ALA A 349 6.65 5.51 -17.11
CA ALA A 349 7.68 5.29 -18.10
C ALA A 349 7.11 4.60 -19.33
N GLU A 350 7.55 5.01 -20.50
CA GLU A 350 7.30 4.31 -21.77
C GLU A 350 8.58 3.56 -22.17
N VAL A 351 8.41 2.29 -22.52
CA VAL A 351 9.53 1.44 -22.95
C VAL A 351 9.17 0.73 -24.26
N THR A 352 10.14 0.56 -25.14
CA THR A 352 10.02 -0.27 -26.35
C THR A 352 10.75 -1.57 -26.11
N LEU A 353 9.99 -2.67 -25.90
CA LEU A 353 10.54 -4.01 -25.58
C LEU A 353 11.10 -4.72 -26.81
#